data_c5c0f0efd9724cca69006f7b40f0e493
#
_entry.id   c5c0f0efd9724cca69006f7b40f0e493
#
_cell.length_a   1.000
_cell.length_b   1.000
_cell.length_c   1.000
_cell.angle_alpha   90.00
_cell.angle_beta   90.00
_cell.angle_gamma   90.00
#
_symmetry.space_group_name_H-M   'P 1'
#
loop_
_entity.id
_entity.type
_entity.pdbx_description
1 polymer ?
#
loop_
_entity_poly.entity_id
_entity_poly.type
_entity_poly.pdbx_seq_one_letter_code
_entity_poly.pdbx_strand_id
1 'polypeptide(L)' 'MLDYVKMILLKVSFSKALFEKELRKALTVLLPTEVPDFRNWCYQQFSRLYRKVLKRVFGAFQAGISTARPA' A
#
# COMPACT_ATOMS: atom_id res chain seq x y z
N MET A 1 -0.70 7.30 12.63
CA MET A 1 0.02 7.15 11.34
C MET A 1 -0.86 6.61 10.23
N LEU A 2 -1.73 5.65 10.53
CA LEU A 2 -2.60 5.07 9.51
C LEU A 2 -3.51 6.12 8.85
N ASP A 3 -4.13 6.98 9.65
CA ASP A 3 -4.99 8.03 9.08
C ASP A 3 -4.21 9.00 8.21
N TYR A 4 -2.98 9.27 8.59
CA TYR A 4 -2.13 10.17 7.84
C TYR A 4 -1.82 9.63 6.44
N VAL A 5 -1.42 8.35 6.35
CA VAL A 5 -1.09 7.77 5.05
C VAL A 5 -2.33 7.63 4.17
N LYS A 6 -3.50 7.35 4.78
CA LYS A 6 -4.76 7.32 4.04
C LYS A 6 -5.05 8.67 3.39
N MET A 7 -4.86 9.74 4.14
CA MET A 7 -5.10 11.07 3.63
C MET A 7 -4.16 11.39 2.47
N ILE A 8 -2.89 11.03 2.60
CA ILE A 8 -1.91 11.27 1.54
C ILE A 8 -2.32 10.53 0.27
N LEU A 9 -2.71 9.26 0.39
CA LEU A 9 -3.11 8.49 -0.78
C LEU A 9 -4.31 9.10 -1.49
N LEU A 10 -5.28 9.60 -0.73
CA LEU A 10 -6.42 10.27 -1.32
C LEU A 10 -6.01 11.51 -2.10
N LYS A 11 -5.03 12.24 -1.58
CA LYS A 11 -4.56 13.46 -2.23
C LYS A 11 -3.79 13.19 -3.51
N VAL A 12 -3.07 12.07 -3.59
CA VAL A 12 -2.24 11.77 -4.75
C VAL A 12 -2.91 10.79 -5.70
N SER A 13 -4.17 10.45 -5.48
CA SER A 13 -4.86 9.45 -6.30
C SER A 13 -5.07 9.91 -7.75
N PHE A 14 -4.86 11.19 -8.04
CA PHE A 14 -4.94 11.72 -9.39
C PHE A 14 -3.76 11.29 -10.27
N SER A 15 -2.69 10.79 -9.68
CA SER A 15 -1.49 10.40 -10.42
C SER A 15 -1.08 8.99 -10.01
N LYS A 16 -1.09 8.09 -11.00
CA LYS A 16 -0.70 6.70 -10.74
C LYS A 16 0.71 6.60 -10.20
N ALA A 17 1.64 7.35 -10.77
CA ALA A 17 3.04 7.31 -10.34
C ALA A 17 3.19 7.78 -8.90
N LEU A 18 2.54 8.89 -8.55
CA LEU A 18 2.59 9.40 -7.20
C LEU A 18 1.88 8.47 -6.23
N PHE A 19 0.74 7.93 -6.65
CA PHE A 19 0.00 7.00 -5.82
C PHE A 19 0.85 5.78 -5.47
N GLU A 20 1.48 5.19 -6.45
CA GLU A 20 2.32 4.02 -6.23
C GLU A 20 3.50 4.35 -5.32
N LYS A 21 4.13 5.49 -5.55
CA LYS A 21 5.26 5.93 -4.74
C LYS A 21 4.86 6.09 -3.27
N GLU A 22 3.76 6.79 -3.02
CA GLU A 22 3.31 7.01 -1.65
C GLU A 22 2.80 5.74 -1.00
N LEU A 23 2.21 4.85 -1.78
CA LEU A 23 1.77 3.56 -1.27
C LEU A 23 2.94 2.73 -0.77
N ARG A 24 4.02 2.66 -1.55
CA ARG A 24 5.22 1.95 -1.13
C ARG A 24 5.82 2.57 0.12
N LYS A 25 5.85 3.90 0.16
CA LYS A 25 6.38 4.61 1.32
C LYS A 25 5.55 4.33 2.56
N ALA A 26 4.22 4.31 2.41
CA ALA A 26 3.32 4.03 3.52
C ALA A 26 3.62 2.67 4.14
N LEU A 27 3.88 1.67 3.31
CA LEU A 27 4.14 0.33 3.82
C LEU A 27 5.44 0.24 4.62
N THR A 28 6.34 1.20 4.47
CA THR A 28 7.57 1.21 5.25
C THR A 28 7.41 1.86 6.60
N VAL A 29 6.37 2.67 6.79
CA VAL A 29 6.17 3.40 8.05
C VAL A 29 5.05 2.82 8.91
N LEU A 30 4.18 2.01 8.33
CA LEU A 30 3.10 1.39 9.09
C LEU A 30 3.61 0.21 9.92
N LEU A 31 3.00 0.01 11.07
CA LEU A 31 3.27 -1.18 11.86
C LEU A 31 2.71 -2.41 11.14
N PRO A 32 3.37 -3.58 11.29
CA PRO A 32 2.85 -4.79 10.67
C PRO A 32 1.39 -5.09 11.01
N THR A 33 0.97 -4.74 12.23
CA THR A 33 -0.41 -4.96 12.65
C THR A 33 -1.40 -4.02 11.94
N GLU A 34 -0.92 -2.91 11.39
CA GLU A 34 -1.77 -1.97 10.67
C GLU A 34 -1.93 -2.32 9.20
N VAL A 35 -1.04 -3.15 8.66
CA VAL A 35 -1.01 -3.43 7.23
C VAL A 35 -2.29 -4.12 6.73
N PRO A 36 -2.84 -5.13 7.40
CA PRO A 36 -4.07 -5.76 6.90
C PRO A 36 -5.23 -4.79 6.77
N ASP A 37 -5.43 -3.92 7.76
CA ASP A 37 -6.49 -2.93 7.70
C ASP A 37 -6.25 -1.92 6.59
N PHE A 38 -5.01 -1.47 6.46
CA PHE A 38 -4.63 -0.54 5.40
C PHE A 38 -4.85 -1.16 4.02
N ARG A 39 -4.47 -2.41 3.85
CA ARG A 39 -4.66 -3.12 2.59
C ARG A 39 -6.14 -3.20 2.23
N ASN A 40 -6.98 -3.60 3.18
CA ASN A 40 -8.41 -3.67 2.95
C ASN A 40 -8.98 -2.32 2.55
N TRP A 41 -8.57 -1.28 3.25
CA TRP A 41 -9.01 0.07 2.93
C TRP A 41 -8.59 0.47 1.52
N CYS A 42 -7.35 0.19 1.13
CA CYS A 42 -6.86 0.51 -0.20
C CYS A 42 -7.68 -0.18 -1.28
N TYR A 43 -8.00 -1.45 -1.09
CA TYR A 43 -8.81 -2.18 -2.06
C TYR A 43 -10.23 -1.63 -2.14
N GLN A 44 -10.80 -1.24 -1.01
CA GLN A 44 -12.12 -0.63 -1.03
C GLN A 44 -12.15 0.70 -1.76
N GLN A 45 -11.12 1.51 -1.57
CA GLN A 45 -11.10 2.86 -2.13
C GLN A 45 -10.60 2.90 -3.56
N PHE A 46 -9.62 2.08 -3.91
CA PHE A 46 -8.87 2.24 -5.15
C PHE A 46 -8.88 1.03 -6.07
N SER A 47 -9.64 -0.02 -5.77
CA SER A 47 -9.59 -1.23 -6.58
C SER A 47 -10.04 -0.98 -8.02
N ARG A 48 -10.93 -0.04 -8.24
CA ARG A 48 -11.39 0.29 -9.59
C ARG A 48 -10.29 0.94 -10.41
N LEU A 49 -9.60 1.89 -9.80
CA LEU A 49 -8.60 2.69 -10.51
C LEU A 49 -7.25 2.00 -10.55
N TYR A 50 -6.84 1.46 -9.42
CA TYR A 50 -5.45 1.04 -9.25
C TYR A 50 -5.31 -0.40 -8.79
N ARG A 51 -6.21 -1.26 -9.19
CA ARG A 51 -6.19 -2.65 -8.77
C ARG A 51 -4.85 -3.33 -9.07
N LYS A 52 -4.33 -3.10 -10.27
CA LYS A 52 -3.05 -3.71 -10.66
C LYS A 52 -1.89 -3.17 -9.85
N VAL A 53 -1.93 -1.86 -9.56
CA VAL A 53 -0.92 -1.24 -8.73
C VAL A 53 -0.98 -1.82 -7.33
N LEU A 54 -2.17 -1.95 -6.76
CA LEU A 54 -2.33 -2.52 -5.43
C LEU A 54 -1.80 -3.93 -5.37
N LYS A 55 -2.16 -4.75 -6.33
CA LYS A 55 -1.67 -6.13 -6.37
C LYS A 55 -0.16 -6.19 -6.48
N ARG A 56 0.43 -5.35 -7.32
CA ARG A 56 1.87 -5.35 -7.52
C ARG A 56 2.60 -4.90 -6.24
N VAL A 57 2.14 -3.81 -5.66
CA VAL A 57 2.82 -3.25 -4.49
C VAL A 57 2.66 -4.15 -3.27
N PHE A 58 1.44 -4.58 -2.97
CA PHE A 58 1.23 -5.46 -1.82
C PHE A 58 1.84 -6.83 -2.03
N GLY A 59 1.81 -7.32 -3.26
CA GLY A 59 2.47 -8.58 -3.59
C GLY A 59 3.97 -8.52 -3.38
N ALA A 60 4.60 -7.44 -3.86
CA ALA A 60 6.03 -7.24 -3.66
C ALA A 60 6.36 -7.09 -2.18
N PHE A 61 5.51 -6.40 -1.42
CA PHE A 61 5.72 -6.23 0.00
C PHE A 61 5.69 -7.58 0.72
N GLN A 62 4.71 -8.42 0.40
CA GLN A 62 4.63 -9.74 1.00
C GLN A 62 5.75 -10.65 0.54
N ALA A 63 6.12 -10.56 -0.74
CA ALA A 63 7.25 -11.33 -1.24
C ALA A 63 8.54 -10.92 -0.53
N GLY A 64 8.70 -9.62 -0.27
CA GLY A 64 9.84 -9.13 0.49
C GLY A 64 9.87 -9.69 1.89
N ILE A 65 8.72 -9.73 2.55
CA ILE A 65 8.60 -10.32 3.87
C ILE A 65 8.94 -11.82 3.82
N SER A 66 8.41 -12.50 2.80
CA SER A 66 8.67 -13.93 2.65
C SER A 66 10.14 -14.22 2.42
N THR A 67 10.80 -13.40 1.61
CA THR A 67 12.23 -13.59 1.35
C THR A 67 13.08 -13.16 2.53
N ALA A 68 12.57 -12.31 3.40
CA ALA A 68 13.31 -11.91 4.59
C ALA A 68 13.45 -13.08 5.56
N ARG A 69 12.58 -14.07 5.45
CA ARG A 69 12.79 -15.29 6.22
C ARG A 69 13.88 -16.11 5.58
N PRO A 70 14.57 -16.87 6.36
CA PRO A 70 15.61 -17.73 5.82
C PRO A 70 14.99 -18.62 4.76
N ALA A 71 15.40 -18.41 3.61
CA ALA A 71 14.95 -19.24 2.50
C ALA A 71 16.01 -20.29 2.31
#